data_15da1700e4fb00fd4e5ecfa1ec7a107f
#
_entry.id   15da1700e4fb00fd4e5ecfa1ec7a107f
#
_cell.length_a   1.000
_cell.length_b   1.000
_cell.length_c   1.000
_cell.angle_alpha   90.00
_cell.angle_beta   90.00
_cell.angle_gamma   90.00
#
_symmetry.space_group_name_H-M   'P 1'
#
loop_
_entity.id
_entity.type
_entity.pdbx_description
1 polymer ?
#
loop_
_entity_poly.entity_id
_entity_poly.type
_entity_poly.pdbx_seq_one_letter_code
_entity_poly.pdbx_strand_id
1 'polypeptide(L)'
;MPLETFIEAVDELARKGCKRFAFVGTSRGAEAALLTAVYEPRLDVAIAFSPTSVVWGNAGPGRDGEVWPQRSSWTYQGIPLPFIASDPYWKKAYRDDLVSYRSLHEQSLRRFASEVSAATIPVESAKAEIVLVAGGDDAVWPSEVFAKSIIKRLAASEKRGRLVFNQEAGHRALLPGETTARSSLHAHGGNDQADAALGQAAWDTVVEVLQLPSEPLVQNS
;
A
#
# COMPACT_ATOMS: atom_id res chain seq x y z
N MET A 1 10.61 3.84 10.05
CA MET A 1 11.44 4.12 8.84
C MET A 1 11.27 5.59 8.47
N PRO A 2 12.35 6.33 8.22
CA PRO A 2 12.28 7.72 7.75
C PRO A 2 11.73 7.80 6.32
N LEU A 3 10.79 8.71 6.06
CA LEU A 3 10.31 8.98 4.71
C LEU A 3 11.38 9.64 3.84
N GLU A 4 12.35 10.29 4.46
CA GLU A 4 13.54 10.87 3.83
C GLU A 4 14.29 9.87 2.96
N THR A 5 14.29 8.58 3.33
CA THR A 5 14.90 7.51 2.52
C THR A 5 14.35 7.48 1.08
N PHE A 6 13.05 7.72 0.92
CA PHE A 6 12.41 7.75 -0.41
C PHE A 6 12.59 9.10 -1.10
N ILE A 7 12.60 10.19 -0.34
CA ILE A 7 12.86 11.55 -0.84
C ILE A 7 14.29 11.61 -1.39
N GLU A 8 15.27 11.06 -0.68
CA GLU A 8 16.66 10.95 -1.12
C GLU A 8 16.80 10.11 -2.41
N ALA A 9 15.98 9.07 -2.57
CA ALA A 9 15.93 8.31 -3.82
C ALA A 9 15.43 9.16 -4.99
N VAL A 10 14.44 10.04 -4.78
CA VAL A 10 13.98 11.00 -5.79
C VAL A 10 15.09 11.99 -6.13
N ASP A 11 15.86 12.49 -5.13
CA ASP A 11 17.01 13.36 -5.36
C ASP A 11 18.09 12.69 -6.21
N GLU A 12 18.37 11.41 -5.93
CA GLU A 12 19.34 10.63 -6.70
C GLU A 12 18.90 10.45 -8.15
N LEU A 13 17.64 10.11 -8.38
CA LEU A 13 17.07 9.98 -9.73
C LEU A 13 17.09 11.32 -10.47
N ALA A 14 16.77 12.43 -9.79
CA ALA A 14 16.82 13.77 -10.37
C ALA A 14 18.25 14.14 -10.80
N ARG A 15 19.28 13.82 -9.96
CA ARG A 15 20.69 14.03 -10.30
C ARG A 15 21.14 13.18 -11.51
N LYS A 16 20.54 12.01 -11.71
CA LYS A 16 20.75 11.18 -12.91
C LYS A 16 19.99 11.68 -14.15
N GLY A 17 19.26 12.78 -14.05
CA GLY A 17 18.57 13.42 -15.15
C GLY A 17 17.11 12.99 -15.34
N CYS A 18 16.56 12.15 -14.45
CA CYS A 18 15.13 11.80 -14.49
C CYS A 18 14.29 13.07 -14.28
N LYS A 19 13.18 13.17 -15.03
CA LYS A 19 12.27 14.32 -14.99
C LYS A 19 10.87 13.93 -14.49
N ARG A 20 10.59 12.65 -14.41
CA ARG A 20 9.32 12.10 -13.96
C ARG A 20 9.58 11.00 -12.94
N PHE A 21 8.84 11.04 -11.84
CA PHE A 21 9.04 10.15 -10.71
C PHE A 21 7.77 9.39 -10.37
N ALA A 22 7.89 8.08 -10.24
CA ALA A 22 6.79 7.23 -9.78
C ALA A 22 7.25 6.35 -8.63
N PHE A 23 6.36 6.14 -7.67
CA PHE A 23 6.58 5.19 -6.59
C PHE A 23 5.54 4.07 -6.69
N VAL A 24 6.02 2.84 -6.84
CA VAL A 24 5.19 1.63 -6.83
C VAL A 24 5.45 0.89 -5.53
N GLY A 25 4.40 0.58 -4.79
CA GLY A 25 4.53 -0.15 -3.53
C GLY A 25 3.37 -1.09 -3.26
N THR A 26 3.65 -2.19 -2.56
CA THR A 26 2.66 -3.19 -2.16
C THR A 26 2.57 -3.26 -0.65
N SER A 27 1.35 -3.37 -0.10
CA SER A 27 1.13 -3.54 1.34
C SER A 27 1.76 -2.39 2.15
N ARG A 28 2.76 -2.66 3.00
CA ARG A 28 3.53 -1.60 3.68
C ARG A 28 4.27 -0.68 2.70
N GLY A 29 4.67 -1.20 1.54
CA GLY A 29 5.21 -0.37 0.46
C GLY A 29 4.15 0.55 -0.17
N ALA A 30 2.88 0.13 -0.21
CA ALA A 30 1.78 1.00 -0.64
C ALA A 30 1.55 2.15 0.35
N GLU A 31 1.65 1.89 1.65
CA GLU A 31 1.63 2.92 2.70
C GLU A 31 2.78 3.93 2.49
N ALA A 32 4.00 3.43 2.20
CA ALA A 32 5.15 4.27 1.88
C ALA A 32 4.91 5.13 0.63
N ALA A 33 4.38 4.55 -0.45
CA ALA A 33 4.12 5.26 -1.69
C ALA A 33 3.11 6.41 -1.49
N LEU A 34 2.03 6.16 -0.76
CA LEU A 34 1.02 7.17 -0.45
C LEU A 34 1.58 8.28 0.46
N LEU A 35 2.34 7.92 1.49
CA LEU A 35 3.00 8.90 2.35
C LEU A 35 4.04 9.72 1.58
N THR A 36 4.87 9.08 0.76
CA THR A 36 5.84 9.81 -0.07
C THR A 36 5.14 10.77 -1.03
N ALA A 37 4.00 10.39 -1.61
CA ALA A 37 3.23 11.31 -2.45
C ALA A 37 2.73 12.58 -1.71
N VAL A 38 2.48 12.44 -0.40
CA VAL A 38 2.08 13.58 0.46
C VAL A 38 3.26 14.51 0.76
N TYR A 39 4.44 13.94 1.05
CA TYR A 39 5.59 14.69 1.54
C TYR A 39 6.61 15.08 0.46
N GLU A 40 6.54 14.46 -0.73
CA GLU A 40 7.43 14.72 -1.87
C GLU A 40 6.64 15.26 -3.08
N PRO A 41 6.54 16.58 -3.25
CA PRO A 41 5.69 17.18 -4.28
C PRO A 41 6.21 17.00 -5.72
N ARG A 42 7.43 16.46 -5.91
CA ARG A 42 7.99 16.11 -7.23
C ARG A 42 7.52 14.74 -7.71
N LEU A 43 6.92 13.93 -6.83
CA LEU A 43 6.38 12.65 -7.25
C LEU A 43 5.19 12.89 -8.19
N ASP A 44 5.24 12.32 -9.39
CA ASP A 44 4.19 12.44 -10.40
C ASP A 44 3.09 11.39 -10.23
N VAL A 45 3.48 10.17 -9.81
CA VAL A 45 2.57 9.03 -9.70
C VAL A 45 2.89 8.21 -8.45
N ALA A 46 1.87 7.86 -7.67
CA ALA A 46 1.96 6.86 -6.61
C ALA A 46 1.01 5.69 -6.92
N ILE A 47 1.56 4.50 -7.07
CA ILE A 47 0.83 3.27 -7.37
C ILE A 47 0.89 2.37 -6.15
N ALA A 48 -0.26 2.15 -5.52
CA ALA A 48 -0.39 1.46 -4.25
C ALA A 48 -1.20 0.16 -4.42
N PHE A 49 -0.49 -0.97 -4.39
CA PHE A 49 -1.09 -2.30 -4.39
C PHE A 49 -1.46 -2.70 -2.96
N SER A 50 -2.69 -3.20 -2.78
CA SER A 50 -3.25 -3.52 -1.46
C SER A 50 -3.03 -2.38 -0.48
N PRO A 51 -3.60 -1.18 -0.75
CA PRO A 51 -3.32 0.04 0.00
C PRO A 51 -3.93 0.02 1.41
N THR A 52 -3.47 0.96 2.23
CA THR A 52 -4.11 1.38 3.47
C THR A 52 -4.41 2.88 3.43
N SER A 53 -5.45 3.31 4.12
CA SER A 53 -5.81 4.73 4.24
C SER A 53 -5.27 5.40 5.50
N VAL A 54 -4.61 4.63 6.37
CA VAL A 54 -4.05 5.10 7.65
C VAL A 54 -2.61 4.63 7.80
N VAL A 55 -1.86 5.33 8.62
CA VAL A 55 -0.54 4.91 9.08
C VAL A 55 -0.69 3.84 10.15
N TRP A 56 0.04 2.76 10.02
CA TRP A 56 0.06 1.67 10.98
C TRP A 56 1.28 1.71 11.91
N GLY A 57 1.10 1.15 13.09
CA GLY A 57 2.20 0.86 14.00
C GLY A 57 3.18 -0.17 13.45
N ASN A 58 4.32 -0.31 14.14
CA ASN A 58 5.35 -1.27 13.78
C ASN A 58 4.79 -2.70 13.78
N ALA A 59 5.14 -3.46 12.74
CA ALA A 59 4.66 -4.83 12.52
C ALA A 59 5.62 -5.90 13.06
N GLY A 60 6.67 -5.54 13.77
CA GLY A 60 7.69 -6.47 14.23
C GLY A 60 8.16 -6.22 15.66
N PRO A 61 8.94 -7.15 16.22
CA PRO A 61 9.50 -7.03 17.56
C PRO A 61 10.44 -5.83 17.68
N GLY A 62 10.65 -5.37 18.91
CA GLY A 62 11.61 -4.35 19.26
C GLY A 62 13.06 -4.84 19.06
N ARG A 63 14.02 -4.02 19.52
CA ARG A 63 15.46 -4.35 19.45
C ARG A 63 15.84 -5.55 20.31
N ASP A 64 15.03 -5.83 21.34
CA ASP A 64 15.17 -7.00 22.23
C ASP A 64 14.70 -8.31 21.57
N GLY A 65 14.00 -8.23 20.42
CA GLY A 65 13.44 -9.40 19.72
C GLY A 65 12.16 -9.95 20.34
N GLU A 66 11.72 -9.46 21.49
CA GLU A 66 10.62 -10.02 22.28
C GLU A 66 9.39 -9.11 22.34
N VAL A 67 9.60 -7.83 22.60
CA VAL A 67 8.50 -6.87 22.79
C VAL A 67 8.15 -6.21 21.45
N TRP A 68 6.86 -6.17 21.12
CA TRP A 68 6.33 -5.42 19.98
C TRP A 68 6.05 -3.99 20.41
N PRO A 69 6.92 -3.03 20.09
CA PRO A 69 6.74 -1.66 20.51
C PRO A 69 5.56 -1.02 19.79
N GLN A 70 4.70 -0.35 20.55
CA GLN A 70 3.62 0.47 20.01
C GLN A 70 4.21 1.79 19.52
N ARG A 71 4.74 1.80 18.31
CA ARG A 71 5.36 2.97 17.68
C ARG A 71 4.98 3.05 16.20
N SER A 72 5.01 4.25 15.64
CA SER A 72 4.81 4.46 14.21
C SER A 72 5.81 3.66 13.37
N SER A 73 5.36 3.10 12.26
CA SER A 73 6.26 2.54 11.25
C SER A 73 7.06 3.62 10.53
N TRP A 74 6.59 4.88 10.52
CA TRP A 74 7.11 5.96 9.72
C TRP A 74 7.45 7.19 10.54
N THR A 75 8.52 7.87 10.13
CA THR A 75 8.91 9.19 10.65
C THR A 75 9.07 10.17 9.50
N TYR A 76 8.83 11.45 9.78
CA TYR A 76 9.18 12.56 8.90
C TYR A 76 9.88 13.64 9.70
N GLN A 77 11.05 14.09 9.25
CA GLN A 77 11.94 15.02 9.97
C GLN A 77 12.25 14.53 11.40
N GLY A 78 12.45 13.22 11.54
CA GLY A 78 12.71 12.58 12.83
C GLY A 78 11.48 12.43 13.74
N ILE A 79 10.32 12.99 13.37
CA ILE A 79 9.07 12.95 14.16
C ILE A 79 8.24 11.75 13.73
N PRO A 80 7.84 10.85 14.65
CA PRO A 80 6.93 9.77 14.35
C PRO A 80 5.58 10.29 13.85
N LEU A 81 5.09 9.73 12.74
CA LEU A 81 3.74 10.05 12.25
C LEU A 81 2.68 9.45 13.20
N PRO A 82 1.52 10.11 13.38
CA PRO A 82 0.38 9.51 14.05
C PRO A 82 0.01 8.18 13.39
N PHE A 83 -0.36 7.17 14.18
CA PHE A 83 -0.55 5.81 13.68
C PHE A 83 -1.62 5.05 14.46
N ILE A 84 -2.14 3.99 13.86
CA ILE A 84 -3.01 3.01 14.53
C ILE A 84 -2.14 1.89 15.09
N ALA A 85 -2.26 1.65 16.39
CA ALA A 85 -1.61 0.54 17.07
C ALA A 85 -2.33 -0.78 16.78
N SER A 86 -1.61 -1.90 16.86
CA SER A 86 -2.24 -3.22 16.83
C SER A 86 -2.99 -3.48 18.14
N ASP A 87 -4.20 -4.03 18.06
CA ASP A 87 -4.96 -4.39 19.27
C ASP A 87 -4.27 -5.55 20.02
N PRO A 88 -3.79 -5.33 21.25
CA PRO A 88 -3.09 -6.36 22.02
C PRO A 88 -3.99 -7.52 22.48
N TYR A 89 -5.31 -7.38 22.37
CA TYR A 89 -6.28 -8.41 22.74
C TYR A 89 -6.79 -9.21 21.53
N TRP A 90 -6.26 -8.92 20.33
CA TRP A 90 -6.63 -9.68 19.15
C TRP A 90 -6.23 -11.15 19.30
N LYS A 91 -7.16 -12.03 18.92
CA LYS A 91 -6.92 -13.46 18.84
C LYS A 91 -6.71 -13.85 17.39
N LYS A 92 -5.70 -14.69 17.12
CA LYS A 92 -5.38 -15.16 15.77
C LYS A 92 -6.63 -15.74 15.10
N ALA A 93 -6.95 -15.22 13.93
CA ALA A 93 -7.94 -15.78 13.02
C ALA A 93 -7.22 -16.62 11.95
N TYR A 94 -7.87 -17.67 11.48
CA TYR A 94 -7.30 -18.57 10.50
C TYR A 94 -8.20 -18.66 9.27
N ARG A 95 -7.56 -18.79 8.11
CA ARG A 95 -8.17 -19.10 6.84
C ARG A 95 -7.26 -20.12 6.14
N ASP A 96 -7.81 -21.28 5.75
CA ASP A 96 -7.06 -22.37 5.12
C ASP A 96 -5.78 -22.74 5.92
N ASP A 97 -5.92 -22.89 7.24
CA ASP A 97 -4.85 -23.19 8.21
C ASP A 97 -3.76 -22.11 8.34
N LEU A 98 -3.87 -21.01 7.62
CA LEU A 98 -2.95 -19.86 7.69
C LEU A 98 -3.55 -18.72 8.50
N VAL A 99 -2.68 -17.98 9.21
CA VAL A 99 -3.12 -16.80 9.99
C VAL A 99 -3.63 -15.72 9.03
N SER A 100 -4.87 -15.24 9.24
CA SER A 100 -5.44 -14.06 8.59
C SER A 100 -5.35 -12.86 9.52
N TYR A 101 -4.73 -11.78 9.06
CA TYR A 101 -4.56 -10.55 9.84
C TYR A 101 -5.66 -9.52 9.59
N ARG A 102 -6.59 -9.75 8.68
CA ARG A 102 -7.67 -8.80 8.36
C ARG A 102 -8.45 -8.39 9.61
N SER A 103 -8.86 -9.36 10.42
CA SER A 103 -9.59 -9.08 11.65
C SER A 103 -8.77 -8.31 12.70
N LEU A 104 -7.43 -8.46 12.73
CA LEU A 104 -6.55 -7.63 13.56
C LEU A 104 -6.68 -6.15 13.17
N HIS A 105 -6.55 -5.86 11.88
CA HIS A 105 -6.60 -4.48 11.39
C HIS A 105 -8.00 -3.86 11.60
N GLU A 106 -9.06 -4.62 11.31
CA GLU A 106 -10.43 -4.16 11.54
C GLU A 106 -10.73 -3.94 13.04
N GLN A 107 -10.27 -4.82 13.92
CA GLN A 107 -10.42 -4.68 15.38
C GLN A 107 -9.59 -3.50 15.90
N SER A 108 -8.37 -3.32 15.42
CA SER A 108 -7.51 -2.19 15.78
C SER A 108 -8.14 -0.84 15.40
N LEU A 109 -8.73 -0.71 14.21
CA LEU A 109 -9.46 0.51 13.81
C LEU A 109 -10.65 0.81 14.71
N ARG A 110 -11.39 -0.22 15.14
CA ARG A 110 -12.50 -0.03 16.08
C ARG A 110 -12.01 0.37 17.47
N ARG A 111 -10.96 -0.29 17.96
CA ARG A 111 -10.39 -0.04 19.28
C ARG A 111 -9.80 1.36 19.40
N PHE A 112 -9.07 1.80 18.38
CA PHE A 112 -8.39 3.09 18.35
C PHE A 112 -9.10 4.10 17.45
N ALA A 113 -10.44 4.10 17.48
CA ALA A 113 -11.26 4.94 16.59
C ALA A 113 -10.99 6.45 16.76
N SER A 114 -10.60 6.90 17.96
CA SER A 114 -10.22 8.29 18.25
C SER A 114 -8.93 8.73 17.53
N GLU A 115 -8.02 7.80 17.27
CA GLU A 115 -6.74 8.05 16.61
C GLU A 115 -6.83 8.02 15.08
N VAL A 116 -7.90 7.44 14.51
CA VAL A 116 -8.04 7.23 13.06
C VAL A 116 -7.91 8.53 12.27
N SER A 117 -8.52 9.62 12.74
CA SER A 117 -8.45 10.91 12.05
C SER A 117 -7.01 11.42 11.95
N ALA A 118 -6.25 11.36 13.05
CA ALA A 118 -4.85 11.81 13.08
C ALA A 118 -3.92 10.88 12.29
N ALA A 119 -4.22 9.56 12.27
CA ALA A 119 -3.43 8.56 11.55
C ALA A 119 -3.80 8.46 10.06
N THR A 120 -4.86 9.13 9.60
CA THR A 120 -5.27 9.09 8.19
C THR A 120 -4.21 9.73 7.29
N ILE A 121 -3.78 9.01 6.25
CA ILE A 121 -2.84 9.53 5.25
C ILE A 121 -3.56 10.61 4.42
N PRO A 122 -3.13 11.88 4.45
CA PRO A 122 -3.85 12.99 3.80
C PRO A 122 -3.55 13.05 2.30
N VAL A 123 -3.92 12.00 1.56
CA VAL A 123 -3.65 11.85 0.11
C VAL A 123 -4.20 13.00 -0.73
N GLU A 124 -5.24 13.69 -0.24
CA GLU A 124 -5.82 14.89 -0.85
C GLU A 124 -4.84 16.07 -0.89
N SER A 125 -3.76 16.06 -0.13
CA SER A 125 -2.70 17.06 -0.23
C SER A 125 -1.64 16.72 -1.29
N ALA A 126 -1.57 15.47 -1.73
CA ALA A 126 -0.59 15.03 -2.73
C ALA A 126 -0.80 15.72 -4.08
N LYS A 127 0.30 15.99 -4.80
CA LYS A 127 0.27 16.44 -6.21
C LYS A 127 0.26 15.26 -7.18
N ALA A 128 0.80 14.13 -6.76
CA ALA A 128 0.89 12.91 -7.55
C ALA A 128 -0.49 12.39 -7.97
N GLU A 129 -0.56 11.81 -9.16
CA GLU A 129 -1.68 10.93 -9.53
C GLU A 129 -1.66 9.68 -8.64
N ILE A 130 -2.80 9.36 -8.03
CA ILE A 130 -2.93 8.21 -7.13
C ILE A 130 -3.62 7.06 -7.86
N VAL A 131 -2.91 5.92 -7.95
CA VAL A 131 -3.45 4.67 -8.49
C VAL A 131 -3.51 3.65 -7.37
N LEU A 132 -4.67 3.07 -7.16
CA LEU A 132 -4.93 2.08 -6.12
C LEU A 132 -5.32 0.76 -6.76
N VAL A 133 -4.73 -0.34 -6.29
CA VAL A 133 -5.04 -1.70 -6.74
C VAL A 133 -5.45 -2.52 -5.51
N ALA A 134 -6.70 -3.01 -5.47
CA ALA A 134 -7.24 -3.65 -4.29
C ALA A 134 -8.06 -4.91 -4.59
N GLY A 135 -7.86 -5.95 -3.80
CA GLY A 135 -8.69 -7.15 -3.78
C GLY A 135 -9.79 -7.06 -2.73
N GLY A 136 -11.00 -7.53 -3.06
CA GLY A 136 -12.14 -7.56 -2.13
C GLY A 136 -12.03 -8.67 -1.09
N ASP A 137 -11.32 -9.75 -1.44
CA ASP A 137 -11.11 -10.92 -0.59
C ASP A 137 -9.72 -10.90 0.11
N ASP A 138 -9.16 -9.71 0.31
CA ASP A 138 -7.89 -9.52 1.00
C ASP A 138 -7.98 -10.01 2.46
N ALA A 139 -7.18 -11.02 2.81
CA ALA A 139 -7.14 -11.64 4.13
C ALA A 139 -6.05 -11.05 5.06
N VAL A 140 -5.26 -10.10 4.57
CA VAL A 140 -4.24 -9.39 5.39
C VAL A 140 -4.83 -8.15 6.04
N TRP A 141 -5.49 -7.29 5.26
CA TRP A 141 -6.25 -6.13 5.74
C TRP A 141 -7.36 -5.73 4.74
N PRO A 142 -8.32 -4.87 5.14
CA PRO A 142 -9.43 -4.50 4.27
C PRO A 142 -9.01 -3.48 3.19
N SER A 143 -8.11 -3.88 2.26
CA SER A 143 -7.54 -2.97 1.25
C SER A 143 -8.60 -2.30 0.38
N GLU A 144 -9.69 -3.00 0.06
CA GLU A 144 -10.81 -2.44 -0.70
C GLU A 144 -11.55 -1.32 0.04
N VAL A 145 -11.69 -1.44 1.37
CA VAL A 145 -12.32 -0.42 2.22
C VAL A 145 -11.43 0.83 2.25
N PHE A 146 -10.14 0.61 2.42
CA PHE A 146 -9.15 1.70 2.41
C PHE A 146 -9.10 2.40 1.07
N ALA A 147 -9.02 1.64 -0.03
CA ALA A 147 -8.98 2.20 -1.38
C ALA A 147 -10.23 3.03 -1.68
N LYS A 148 -11.42 2.51 -1.39
CA LYS A 148 -12.70 3.23 -1.56
C LYS A 148 -12.74 4.51 -0.72
N SER A 149 -12.23 4.47 0.53
CA SER A 149 -12.12 5.66 1.38
C SER A 149 -11.18 6.72 0.78
N ILE A 150 -10.03 6.32 0.25
CA ILE A 150 -9.09 7.22 -0.43
C ILE A 150 -9.75 7.87 -1.65
N ILE A 151 -10.35 7.07 -2.54
CA ILE A 151 -11.05 7.59 -3.74
C ILE A 151 -12.14 8.60 -3.37
N LYS A 152 -12.94 8.30 -2.34
CA LYS A 152 -13.98 9.22 -1.85
C LYS A 152 -13.40 10.57 -1.41
N ARG A 153 -12.27 10.57 -0.67
CA ARG A 153 -11.62 11.80 -0.20
C ARG A 153 -10.98 12.58 -1.35
N LEU A 154 -10.33 11.90 -2.31
CA LEU A 154 -9.80 12.55 -3.51
C LEU A 154 -10.91 13.23 -4.29
N ALA A 155 -12.04 12.56 -4.53
CA ALA A 155 -13.17 13.13 -5.24
C ALA A 155 -13.77 14.34 -4.50
N ALA A 156 -13.88 14.28 -3.17
CA ALA A 156 -14.36 15.40 -2.35
C ALA A 156 -13.44 16.63 -2.40
N SER A 157 -12.17 16.43 -2.77
CA SER A 157 -11.14 17.48 -2.93
C SER A 157 -10.90 17.83 -4.41
N GLU A 158 -11.80 17.44 -5.31
CA GLU A 158 -11.72 17.65 -6.77
C GLU A 158 -10.46 17.07 -7.41
N LYS A 159 -9.86 16.07 -6.75
CA LYS A 159 -8.69 15.34 -7.24
C LYS A 159 -9.10 14.02 -7.88
N ARG A 160 -8.34 13.61 -8.88
CA ARG A 160 -8.54 12.33 -9.54
C ARG A 160 -7.70 11.26 -8.88
N GLY A 161 -8.30 10.08 -8.65
CA GLY A 161 -7.63 8.86 -8.31
C GLY A 161 -8.18 7.73 -9.15
N ARG A 162 -7.37 6.72 -9.42
CA ARG A 162 -7.80 5.51 -10.14
C ARG A 162 -7.89 4.36 -9.17
N LEU A 163 -8.92 3.54 -9.31
CA LEU A 163 -9.09 2.29 -8.55
C LEU A 163 -9.22 1.13 -9.52
N VAL A 164 -8.27 0.21 -9.48
CA VAL A 164 -8.37 -1.11 -10.07
C VAL A 164 -8.81 -2.08 -8.98
N PHE A 165 -9.91 -2.76 -9.20
CA PHE A 165 -10.54 -3.56 -8.18
C PHE A 165 -11.07 -4.88 -8.73
N ASN A 166 -10.86 -5.97 -7.97
CA ASN A 166 -11.49 -7.26 -8.23
C ASN A 166 -12.03 -7.82 -6.91
N GLN A 167 -13.33 -8.13 -6.87
CA GLN A 167 -14.01 -8.58 -5.65
C GLN A 167 -13.46 -9.90 -5.10
N GLU A 168 -12.99 -10.79 -5.96
CA GLU A 168 -12.51 -12.13 -5.59
C GLU A 168 -10.99 -12.21 -5.42
N ALA A 169 -10.24 -11.15 -5.75
CA ALA A 169 -8.80 -11.11 -5.55
C ALA A 169 -8.44 -10.86 -4.08
N GLY A 170 -7.28 -11.38 -3.69
CA GLY A 170 -6.74 -11.25 -2.34
C GLY A 170 -5.79 -10.08 -2.16
N HIS A 171 -4.87 -10.23 -1.20
CA HIS A 171 -3.81 -9.27 -0.90
C HIS A 171 -2.76 -9.19 -2.01
N ARG A 172 -2.73 -10.16 -2.90
CA ARG A 172 -1.75 -10.27 -3.97
C ARG A 172 -2.41 -9.95 -5.32
N ALA A 173 -1.92 -8.95 -6.02
CA ALA A 173 -2.15 -8.82 -7.45
C ALA A 173 -0.97 -9.49 -8.17
N LEU A 174 -1.24 -10.46 -9.03
CA LEU A 174 -0.21 -11.19 -9.77
C LEU A 174 0.00 -10.53 -11.13
N LEU A 175 1.08 -9.80 -11.29
CA LEU A 175 1.38 -9.09 -12.52
C LEU A 175 1.73 -10.06 -13.67
N PRO A 176 1.55 -9.66 -14.95
CA PRO A 176 1.91 -10.50 -16.09
C PRO A 176 3.38 -10.95 -16.02
N GLY A 177 3.59 -12.26 -16.17
CA GLY A 177 4.92 -12.87 -16.11
C GLY A 177 5.40 -13.22 -14.71
N GLU A 178 4.70 -12.81 -13.65
CA GLU A 178 5.03 -13.22 -12.29
C GLU A 178 4.60 -14.67 -12.02
N THR A 179 5.50 -15.44 -11.40
CA THR A 179 5.27 -16.84 -10.99
C THR A 179 5.41 -17.04 -9.49
N THR A 180 5.34 -15.95 -8.72
CA THR A 180 5.49 -15.99 -7.26
C THR A 180 4.44 -16.88 -6.60
N ALA A 181 4.89 -17.85 -5.83
CA ALA A 181 4.00 -18.73 -5.08
C ALA A 181 3.20 -17.96 -4.02
N ARG A 182 2.04 -18.50 -3.63
CA ARG A 182 1.29 -17.98 -2.48
C ARG A 182 2.11 -18.09 -1.21
N SER A 183 1.92 -17.16 -0.28
CA SER A 183 2.56 -17.22 1.03
C SER A 183 2.17 -18.50 1.76
N SER A 184 3.16 -19.15 2.36
CA SER A 184 2.98 -20.27 3.31
C SER A 184 2.97 -19.79 4.78
N LEU A 185 3.15 -18.49 5.02
CA LEU A 185 3.27 -17.92 6.37
C LEU A 185 1.94 -17.38 6.90
N HIS A 186 1.13 -16.78 6.00
CA HIS A 186 -0.17 -16.21 6.36
C HIS A 186 -1.11 -16.16 5.17
N ALA A 187 -2.40 -16.11 5.44
CA ALA A 187 -3.43 -16.07 4.43
C ALA A 187 -3.43 -14.72 3.69
N HIS A 188 -3.38 -14.76 2.37
CA HIS A 188 -3.56 -13.59 1.50
C HIS A 188 -5.00 -13.42 1.01
N GLY A 189 -5.84 -14.46 1.12
CA GLY A 189 -7.16 -14.47 0.48
C GLY A 189 -7.07 -14.59 -1.05
N GLY A 190 -8.18 -14.40 -1.72
CA GLY A 190 -8.27 -14.49 -3.16
C GLY A 190 -8.05 -15.90 -3.73
N ASN A 191 -7.94 -15.96 -5.04
CA ASN A 191 -7.56 -17.15 -5.80
C ASN A 191 -6.67 -16.75 -6.98
N ASP A 192 -5.95 -17.71 -7.57
CA ASP A 192 -4.93 -17.40 -8.59
C ASP A 192 -5.52 -16.75 -9.84
N GLN A 193 -6.74 -17.13 -10.23
CA GLN A 193 -7.42 -16.55 -11.38
C GLN A 193 -7.80 -15.08 -11.13
N ALA A 194 -8.37 -14.78 -9.97
CA ALA A 194 -8.78 -13.43 -9.59
C ALA A 194 -7.56 -12.52 -9.34
N ASP A 195 -6.52 -13.06 -8.69
CA ASP A 195 -5.25 -12.34 -8.45
C ASP A 195 -4.55 -12.00 -9.77
N ALA A 196 -4.55 -12.93 -10.76
CA ALA A 196 -4.01 -12.69 -12.08
C ALA A 196 -4.85 -11.69 -12.89
N ALA A 197 -6.17 -11.79 -12.82
CA ALA A 197 -7.07 -10.82 -13.47
C ALA A 197 -6.90 -9.40 -12.90
N LEU A 198 -6.76 -9.27 -11.56
CA LEU A 198 -6.45 -8.00 -10.92
C LEU A 198 -5.07 -7.48 -11.35
N GLY A 199 -4.07 -8.37 -11.39
CA GLY A 199 -2.72 -8.02 -11.81
C GLY A 199 -2.64 -7.55 -13.26
N GLN A 200 -3.36 -8.21 -14.19
CA GLN A 200 -3.43 -7.79 -15.59
C GLN A 200 -4.05 -6.39 -15.72
N ALA A 201 -5.22 -6.17 -15.10
CA ALA A 201 -5.89 -4.86 -15.13
C ALA A 201 -5.05 -3.76 -14.48
N ALA A 202 -4.31 -4.11 -13.41
CA ALA A 202 -3.36 -3.19 -12.78
C ALA A 202 -2.20 -2.86 -13.71
N TRP A 203 -1.62 -3.86 -14.40
CA TRP A 203 -0.53 -3.65 -15.35
C TRP A 203 -0.93 -2.74 -16.50
N ASP A 204 -2.11 -2.95 -17.08
CA ASP A 204 -2.64 -2.09 -18.14
C ASP A 204 -2.72 -0.62 -17.67
N THR A 205 -3.19 -0.40 -16.44
CA THR A 205 -3.24 0.93 -15.82
C THR A 205 -1.83 1.49 -15.57
N VAL A 206 -0.89 0.67 -15.10
CA VAL A 206 0.52 1.07 -14.86
C VAL A 206 1.17 1.51 -16.17
N VAL A 207 1.02 0.72 -17.24
CA VAL A 207 1.55 1.07 -18.59
C VAL A 207 1.00 2.41 -19.05
N GLU A 208 -0.31 2.63 -18.90
CA GLU A 208 -0.96 3.89 -19.28
C GLU A 208 -0.41 5.08 -18.48
N VAL A 209 -0.46 5.02 -17.14
CA VAL A 209 -0.08 6.18 -16.30
C VAL A 209 1.42 6.46 -16.34
N LEU A 210 2.26 5.44 -16.49
CA LEU A 210 3.71 5.61 -16.63
C LEU A 210 4.15 5.89 -18.06
N GLN A 211 3.24 5.77 -19.03
CA GLN A 211 3.54 5.92 -20.47
C GLN A 211 4.64 4.98 -20.92
N LEU A 212 4.60 3.73 -20.43
CA LEU A 212 5.57 2.72 -20.83
C LEU A 212 5.36 2.30 -22.29
N PRO A 213 6.42 1.88 -23.01
CA PRO A 213 6.26 1.29 -24.32
C PRO A 213 5.34 0.08 -24.28
N SER A 214 4.42 -0.02 -25.22
CA SER A 214 3.45 -1.14 -25.29
C SER A 214 4.07 -2.43 -25.82
N GLU A 215 5.32 -2.40 -26.32
CA GLU A 215 6.04 -3.59 -26.75
C GLU A 215 6.94 -4.13 -25.61
N PRO A 216 7.04 -5.47 -25.46
CA PRO A 216 7.98 -6.04 -24.51
C PRO A 216 9.40 -5.63 -24.94
N LEU A 217 10.19 -5.14 -23.97
CA LEU A 217 11.62 -4.93 -24.17
C LEU A 217 12.20 -6.27 -24.65
N VAL A 218 12.49 -6.38 -25.95
CA VAL A 218 13.24 -7.52 -26.50
C VAL A 218 14.58 -7.48 -25.81
N GLN A 219 14.83 -8.44 -24.92
CA GLN A 219 16.15 -8.66 -24.36
C GLN A 219 17.05 -9.03 -25.52
N ASN A 220 17.86 -8.08 -25.99
CA ASN A 220 18.98 -8.38 -26.84
C ASN A 220 19.96 -9.20 -25.99
N SER A 221 19.96 -10.50 -26.24
CA SER A 221 20.92 -11.51 -25.76
C SER A 221 22.35 -11.19 -26.18
#